data_375ba0f72e4b87aeb99898734e4de911
#
_entry.id   375ba0f72e4b87aeb99898734e4de911
#
_cell.length_a   1.000
_cell.length_b   1.000
_cell.length_c   1.000
_cell.angle_alpha   90.00
_cell.angle_beta   90.00
_cell.angle_gamma   90.00
#
_symmetry.space_group_name_H-M   'P 1'
#
loop_
_entity.id
_entity.type
_entity.pdbx_description
1 polymer ?
#
loop_
_entity_poly.entity_id
_entity_poly.type
_entity_poly.pdbx_seq_one_letter_code
_entity_poly.pdbx_strand_id
1 'polypeptide(L)'
;MIISGEIHKIAARLKLRPGQIEKDYVLGWILRGISENGFLKDKLIFKGGTAIRKIYVKDYRLSEDLDFTYTEESMNEFEIKRQFELMSEWVKEESRIELRMTSENVNNFGNYSFYLEYTGPLGGTKNSVKVDISVNEMLCNNPEEMEIKEEYTDLSELFKIQSYTINEILSEKMRSLMQRTAPRDLYDLWYLFEQEGYDITEYIFDFNKKAEFKDLNPLDLVSTVEGKKEKFKRSWKNELENQINDVPDFEDIWRDLNKHFRKFNKAT
;
A
#
# COMPACT_ATOMS: atom_id res chain seq x y z
N MET A 1 1.65 13.64 20.05
CA MET A 1 0.87 14.05 18.84
C MET A 1 1.35 15.41 18.37
N ILE A 2 1.72 15.55 17.11
CA ILE A 2 2.10 16.84 16.51
C ILE A 2 0.95 17.86 16.59
N ILE A 3 1.26 19.13 16.45
CA ILE A 3 0.24 20.18 16.39
C ILE A 3 -0.35 20.30 14.97
N SER A 4 -1.59 20.75 14.87
CA SER A 4 -2.27 20.92 13.56
C SER A 4 -1.49 21.84 12.60
N GLY A 5 -0.72 22.80 13.11
CA GLY A 5 0.15 23.67 12.32
C GLY A 5 1.23 22.94 11.53
N GLU A 6 1.77 21.84 12.05
CA GLU A 6 2.74 21.00 11.33
C GLU A 6 2.08 20.29 10.14
N ILE A 7 0.88 19.73 10.35
CA ILE A 7 0.07 19.14 9.27
C ILE A 7 -0.18 20.15 8.14
N HIS A 8 -0.61 21.38 8.49
CA HIS A 8 -0.88 22.42 7.49
C HIS A 8 0.40 22.83 6.74
N LYS A 9 1.54 22.91 7.41
CA LYS A 9 2.84 23.23 6.80
C LYS A 9 3.26 22.18 5.78
N ILE A 10 3.14 20.87 6.13
CA ILE A 10 3.47 19.77 5.22
C ILE A 10 2.49 19.74 4.05
N ALA A 11 1.19 19.89 4.33
CA ALA A 11 0.14 19.94 3.31
C ALA A 11 0.39 21.06 2.28
N ALA A 12 0.74 22.26 2.75
CA ALA A 12 1.06 23.38 1.87
C ALA A 12 2.31 23.12 1.02
N ARG A 13 3.37 22.51 1.60
CA ARG A 13 4.58 22.13 0.87
C ARG A 13 4.30 21.13 -0.25
N LEU A 14 3.51 20.09 0.04
CA LEU A 14 3.17 19.03 -0.91
C LEU A 14 1.97 19.37 -1.80
N LYS A 15 1.33 20.54 -1.56
CA LYS A 15 0.10 20.99 -2.25
C LYS A 15 -1.05 19.97 -2.16
N LEU A 16 -1.20 19.36 -0.99
CA LEU A 16 -2.21 18.37 -0.65
C LEU A 16 -3.16 18.90 0.41
N ARG A 17 -4.28 18.24 0.63
CA ARG A 17 -5.24 18.62 1.68
C ARG A 17 -4.71 18.20 3.06
N PRO A 18 -4.90 19.03 4.11
CA PRO A 18 -4.44 18.70 5.47
C PRO A 18 -4.91 17.32 5.96
N GLY A 19 -6.16 16.92 5.67
CA GLY A 19 -6.68 15.61 6.08
C GLY A 19 -5.95 14.42 5.43
N GLN A 20 -5.39 14.60 4.25
CA GLN A 20 -4.56 13.56 3.60
C GLN A 20 -3.22 13.38 4.33
N ILE A 21 -2.60 14.48 4.75
CA ILE A 21 -1.37 14.46 5.55
C ILE A 21 -1.62 13.92 6.96
N GLU A 22 -2.75 14.28 7.57
CA GLU A 22 -3.16 13.69 8.85
C GLU A 22 -3.30 12.17 8.74
N LYS A 23 -3.91 11.68 7.67
CA LYS A 23 -4.05 10.24 7.45
C LYS A 23 -2.69 9.57 7.26
N ASP A 24 -1.79 10.16 6.47
CA ASP A 24 -0.41 9.67 6.28
C ASP A 24 0.38 9.64 7.61
N TYR A 25 0.21 10.63 8.47
CA TYR A 25 0.77 10.66 9.82
C TYR A 25 0.24 9.53 10.70
N VAL A 26 -1.06 9.31 10.69
CA VAL A 26 -1.69 8.22 11.47
C VAL A 26 -1.24 6.85 10.96
N LEU A 27 -1.11 6.67 9.63
CA LEU A 27 -0.52 5.45 9.05
C LEU A 27 0.89 5.18 9.59
N GLY A 28 1.72 6.21 9.70
CA GLY A 28 3.07 6.11 10.30
C GLY A 28 3.03 5.61 11.75
N TRP A 29 2.13 6.17 12.58
CA TRP A 29 1.98 5.72 13.97
C TRP A 29 1.45 4.30 14.11
N ILE A 30 0.53 3.87 13.22
CA ILE A 30 0.07 2.49 13.21
C ILE A 30 1.22 1.53 12.85
N LEU A 31 2.02 1.86 11.82
CA LEU A 31 3.20 1.07 11.43
C LEU A 31 4.24 1.02 12.56
N ARG A 32 4.49 2.13 13.25
CA ARG A 32 5.36 2.17 14.43
C ARG A 32 4.81 1.27 15.54
N GLY A 33 3.52 1.35 15.84
CA GLY A 33 2.87 0.48 16.83
C GLY A 33 2.97 -1.01 16.47
N ILE A 34 2.81 -1.36 15.19
CA ILE A 34 3.02 -2.74 14.71
C ILE A 34 4.48 -3.16 14.94
N SER A 35 5.46 -2.30 14.69
CA SER A 35 6.88 -2.61 14.90
C SER A 35 7.25 -2.83 16.37
N GLU A 36 6.51 -2.24 17.30
CA GLU A 36 6.71 -2.41 18.75
C GLU A 36 5.93 -3.58 19.34
N ASN A 37 4.93 -4.09 18.64
CA ASN A 37 4.19 -5.27 19.06
C ASN A 37 4.86 -6.54 18.51
N GLY A 38 5.49 -7.33 19.38
CA GLY A 38 6.26 -8.51 18.97
C GLY A 38 5.49 -9.51 18.13
N PHE A 39 4.19 -9.74 18.41
CA PHE A 39 3.37 -10.65 17.62
C PHE A 39 3.08 -10.09 16.22
N LEU A 40 2.61 -8.84 16.12
CA LEU A 40 2.27 -8.24 14.84
C LEU A 40 3.51 -8.06 13.96
N LYS A 41 4.64 -7.66 14.54
CA LYS A 41 5.93 -7.52 13.84
C LYS A 41 6.36 -8.84 13.20
N ASP A 42 6.18 -9.96 13.88
CA ASP A 42 6.61 -11.28 13.40
C ASP A 42 5.63 -11.91 12.42
N LYS A 43 4.34 -11.56 12.51
CA LYS A 43 3.27 -12.20 11.72
C LYS A 43 2.81 -11.41 10.51
N LEU A 44 3.06 -10.10 10.44
CA LEU A 44 2.60 -9.24 9.37
C LEU A 44 3.75 -8.81 8.46
N ILE A 45 3.59 -9.04 7.17
CA ILE A 45 4.52 -8.57 6.14
C ILE A 45 3.84 -7.42 5.40
N PHE A 46 4.40 -6.22 5.54
CA PHE A 46 3.87 -4.99 4.96
C PHE A 46 4.02 -4.98 3.44
N LYS A 47 2.99 -4.52 2.73
CA LYS A 47 2.97 -4.49 1.26
C LYS A 47 2.12 -3.34 0.72
N GLY A 48 1.89 -3.35 -0.59
CA GLY A 48 0.96 -2.43 -1.25
C GLY A 48 1.54 -1.04 -1.55
N GLY A 49 0.64 -0.11 -1.88
CA GLY A 49 1.01 1.25 -2.27
C GLY A 49 1.64 2.05 -1.12
N THR A 50 1.20 1.79 0.11
CA THR A 50 1.76 2.45 1.30
C THR A 50 3.19 1.99 1.57
N ALA A 51 3.53 0.72 1.29
CA ALA A 51 4.92 0.23 1.39
C ALA A 51 5.83 0.92 0.36
N ILE A 52 5.37 1.13 -0.89
CA ILE A 52 6.14 1.89 -1.88
C ILE A 52 6.51 3.28 -1.33
N ARG A 53 5.53 4.01 -0.79
CA ARG A 53 5.72 5.35 -0.27
C ARG A 53 6.61 5.42 0.98
N LYS A 54 6.39 4.54 1.94
CA LYS A 54 7.04 4.61 3.25
C LYS A 54 8.46 4.05 3.24
N ILE A 55 8.78 3.17 2.28
CA ILE A 55 10.04 2.44 2.25
C ILE A 55 10.87 2.79 1.01
N TYR A 56 10.27 2.76 -0.18
CA TYR A 56 11.04 2.73 -1.44
C TYR A 56 11.18 4.08 -2.12
N VAL A 57 10.09 4.87 -2.17
CA VAL A 57 10.05 6.09 -2.99
C VAL A 57 9.65 7.29 -2.15
N LYS A 58 10.60 8.19 -1.95
CA LYS A 58 10.35 9.45 -1.25
C LYS A 58 9.42 10.34 -2.07
N ASP A 59 8.52 11.05 -1.38
CA ASP A 59 7.54 11.96 -1.99
C ASP A 59 6.61 11.30 -3.02
N TYR A 60 6.44 9.96 -2.90
CA TYR A 60 5.49 9.21 -3.71
C TYR A 60 4.04 9.63 -3.45
N ARG A 61 3.13 9.21 -4.35
CA ARG A 61 1.71 9.44 -4.11
C ARG A 61 1.27 8.96 -2.73
N LEU A 62 0.32 9.67 -2.13
CA LEU A 62 -0.27 9.20 -0.88
C LEU A 62 -1.00 7.88 -1.09
N SER A 63 -1.03 7.09 -0.05
CA SER A 63 -1.82 5.88 0.05
C SER A 63 -2.64 5.92 1.34
N GLU A 64 -3.79 5.29 1.35
CA GLU A 64 -4.79 5.49 2.40
C GLU A 64 -5.04 4.24 3.23
N ASP A 65 -4.55 3.09 2.77
CA ASP A 65 -4.82 1.78 3.33
C ASP A 65 -3.51 1.12 3.78
N LEU A 66 -3.59 0.19 4.71
CA LEU A 66 -2.49 -0.68 5.13
C LEU A 66 -2.77 -2.10 4.67
N ASP A 67 -1.90 -2.60 3.80
CA ASP A 67 -1.97 -3.94 3.26
C ASP A 67 -0.88 -4.82 3.89
N PHE A 68 -1.26 -6.01 4.35
CA PHE A 68 -0.34 -6.99 4.89
C PHE A 68 -0.59 -8.38 4.32
N THR A 69 0.46 -9.20 4.33
CA THR A 69 0.35 -10.65 4.20
C THR A 69 0.66 -11.29 5.55
N TYR A 70 -0.17 -12.22 5.98
CA TYR A 70 0.07 -13.01 7.18
C TYR A 70 1.06 -14.12 6.87
N THR A 71 2.03 -14.35 7.76
CA THR A 71 3.14 -15.30 7.53
C THR A 71 2.73 -16.77 7.53
N GLU A 72 1.54 -17.11 8.03
CA GLU A 72 1.04 -18.48 8.14
C GLU A 72 -0.17 -18.69 7.20
N GLU A 73 -0.47 -19.96 6.90
CA GLU A 73 -1.57 -20.32 6.00
C GLU A 73 -2.96 -19.99 6.56
N SER A 74 -3.08 -19.95 7.89
CA SER A 74 -4.32 -19.61 8.59
C SER A 74 -4.08 -18.60 9.69
N MET A 75 -5.04 -17.73 9.90
CA MET A 75 -4.99 -16.64 10.86
C MET A 75 -6.06 -16.86 11.96
N ASN A 76 -5.69 -16.57 13.19
CA ASN A 76 -6.63 -16.49 14.31
C ASN A 76 -7.09 -15.03 14.46
N GLU A 77 -8.29 -14.71 13.97
CA GLU A 77 -8.84 -13.36 13.96
C GLU A 77 -8.98 -12.77 15.38
N PHE A 78 -9.32 -13.58 16.35
CA PHE A 78 -9.42 -13.14 17.76
C PHE A 78 -8.06 -12.70 18.30
N GLU A 79 -7.00 -13.42 17.97
CA GLU A 79 -5.65 -13.06 18.40
C GLU A 79 -5.17 -11.81 17.65
N ILE A 80 -5.39 -11.71 16.34
CA ILE A 80 -5.08 -10.50 15.58
C ILE A 80 -5.79 -9.28 16.17
N LYS A 81 -7.09 -9.39 16.41
CA LYS A 81 -7.88 -8.33 17.03
C LYS A 81 -7.29 -7.89 18.35
N ARG A 82 -7.04 -8.84 19.25
CA ARG A 82 -6.43 -8.57 20.56
C ARG A 82 -5.09 -7.85 20.43
N GLN A 83 -4.25 -8.28 19.50
CA GLN A 83 -2.95 -7.66 19.29
C GLN A 83 -3.05 -6.25 18.71
N PHE A 84 -4.02 -5.99 17.82
CA PHE A 84 -4.31 -4.63 17.35
C PHE A 84 -4.90 -3.73 18.44
N GLU A 85 -5.68 -4.28 19.37
CA GLU A 85 -6.14 -3.54 20.55
C GLU A 85 -4.96 -3.13 21.44
N LEU A 86 -4.04 -4.05 21.76
CA LEU A 86 -2.81 -3.76 22.52
C LEU A 86 -1.91 -2.74 21.81
N MET A 87 -1.74 -2.87 20.51
CA MET A 87 -1.01 -1.91 19.67
C MET A 87 -1.67 -0.53 19.73
N SER A 88 -3.00 -0.47 19.68
CA SER A 88 -3.76 0.78 19.76
C SER A 88 -3.60 1.49 21.09
N GLU A 89 -3.55 0.74 22.19
CA GLU A 89 -3.23 1.28 23.53
C GLU A 89 -1.83 1.89 23.55
N TRP A 90 -0.84 1.16 23.05
CA TRP A 90 0.54 1.67 22.95
C TRP A 90 0.63 2.96 22.11
N VAL A 91 -0.02 3.00 20.92
CA VAL A 91 -0.07 4.20 20.08
C VAL A 91 -0.70 5.37 20.82
N LYS A 92 -1.76 5.12 21.60
CA LYS A 92 -2.42 6.14 22.41
C LYS A 92 -1.49 6.73 23.49
N GLU A 93 -0.73 5.88 24.16
CA GLU A 93 0.23 6.31 25.19
C GLU A 93 1.34 7.19 24.60
N GLU A 94 1.94 6.76 23.48
CA GLU A 94 3.08 7.44 22.86
C GLU A 94 2.66 8.69 22.08
N SER A 95 1.58 8.62 21.30
CA SER A 95 1.18 9.69 20.38
C SER A 95 -0.04 10.49 20.82
N ARG A 96 -0.86 9.98 21.74
CA ARG A 96 -2.20 10.47 22.10
C ARG A 96 -3.23 10.33 20.96
N ILE A 97 -2.95 9.53 19.93
CA ILE A 97 -3.92 9.17 18.89
C ILE A 97 -4.75 8.02 19.42
N GLU A 98 -6.07 8.21 19.48
CA GLU A 98 -6.98 7.12 19.84
C GLU A 98 -7.37 6.35 18.59
N LEU A 99 -7.08 5.05 18.58
CA LEU A 99 -7.46 4.12 17.53
C LEU A 99 -8.59 3.20 18.03
N ARG A 100 -9.58 2.97 17.20
CA ARG A 100 -10.66 2.04 17.51
C ARG A 100 -10.96 1.15 16.31
N MET A 101 -10.89 -0.15 16.50
CA MET A 101 -11.24 -1.12 15.47
C MET A 101 -12.75 -1.16 15.24
N THR A 102 -13.16 -1.16 13.96
CA THR A 102 -14.56 -1.20 13.52
C THR A 102 -14.72 -1.96 12.20
N SER A 103 -15.94 -2.34 11.86
CA SER A 103 -16.32 -2.89 10.56
C SER A 103 -15.46 -4.08 10.11
N GLU A 104 -15.34 -5.07 11.01
CA GLU A 104 -14.56 -6.28 10.77
C GLU A 104 -15.24 -7.18 9.74
N ASN A 105 -14.47 -7.76 8.83
CA ASN A 105 -14.93 -8.71 7.84
C ASN A 105 -13.88 -9.78 7.55
N VAL A 106 -14.27 -11.03 7.60
CA VAL A 106 -13.46 -12.18 7.14
C VAL A 106 -14.12 -12.73 5.89
N ASN A 107 -13.39 -12.80 4.80
CA ASN A 107 -13.92 -13.35 3.55
C ASN A 107 -13.78 -14.88 3.49
N ASN A 108 -14.38 -15.51 2.47
CA ASN A 108 -14.37 -16.96 2.27
C ASN A 108 -12.96 -17.57 2.08
N PHE A 109 -11.95 -16.75 1.82
CA PHE A 109 -10.56 -17.17 1.66
C PHE A 109 -9.73 -16.97 2.93
N GLY A 110 -10.34 -16.53 4.05
CA GLY A 110 -9.67 -16.28 5.31
C GLY A 110 -8.95 -14.92 5.40
N ASN A 111 -9.07 -14.05 4.38
CA ASN A 111 -8.53 -12.70 4.46
C ASN A 111 -9.36 -11.88 5.43
N TYR A 112 -8.68 -11.11 6.27
CA TYR A 112 -9.29 -10.28 7.31
C TYR A 112 -9.14 -8.80 6.97
N SER A 113 -10.22 -8.06 7.00
CA SER A 113 -10.23 -6.62 6.80
C SER A 113 -11.03 -5.91 7.87
N PHE A 114 -10.56 -4.75 8.29
CA PHE A 114 -11.22 -3.91 9.28
C PHE A 114 -10.82 -2.45 9.11
N TYR A 115 -11.48 -1.55 9.84
CA TYR A 115 -11.12 -0.15 9.89
C TYR A 115 -10.61 0.22 11.28
N LEU A 116 -9.57 1.05 11.33
CA LEU A 116 -9.13 1.75 12.54
C LEU A 116 -9.65 3.18 12.46
N GLU A 117 -10.73 3.45 13.19
CA GLU A 117 -11.22 4.83 13.38
C GLU A 117 -10.24 5.60 14.26
N TYR A 118 -10.00 6.86 13.93
CA TYR A 118 -9.11 7.72 14.69
C TYR A 118 -9.62 9.17 14.81
N THR A 119 -9.11 9.86 15.83
CA THR A 119 -9.17 11.32 15.94
C THR A 119 -7.73 11.82 15.94
N GLY A 120 -7.36 12.56 14.89
CA GLY A 120 -6.00 13.05 14.70
C GLY A 120 -5.79 14.50 15.14
N PRO A 121 -4.61 15.09 14.82
CA PRO A 121 -4.23 16.46 15.24
C PRO A 121 -5.12 17.59 14.71
N LEU A 122 -5.85 17.36 13.63
CA LEU A 122 -6.79 18.36 13.09
C LEU A 122 -8.08 18.43 13.90
N GLY A 123 -8.40 17.39 14.67
CA GLY A 123 -9.68 17.29 15.37
C GLY A 123 -10.87 17.12 14.42
N GLY A 124 -12.09 17.36 14.92
CA GLY A 124 -13.30 17.30 14.09
C GLY A 124 -13.91 15.90 13.99
N THR A 125 -14.35 15.52 12.79
CA THR A 125 -14.99 14.22 12.54
C THR A 125 -13.97 13.11 12.58
N LYS A 126 -14.37 11.93 13.07
CA LYS A 126 -13.56 10.71 13.03
C LYS A 126 -13.26 10.32 11.58
N ASN A 127 -12.01 10.00 11.32
CA ASN A 127 -11.55 9.41 10.09
C ASN A 127 -11.19 7.94 10.32
N SER A 128 -10.89 7.20 9.27
CA SER A 128 -10.51 5.80 9.39
C SER A 128 -9.40 5.40 8.41
N VAL A 129 -8.60 4.43 8.83
CA VAL A 129 -7.64 3.70 8.02
C VAL A 129 -8.17 2.30 7.82
N LYS A 130 -8.21 1.83 6.56
CA LYS A 130 -8.51 0.44 6.27
C LYS A 130 -7.25 -0.39 6.46
N VAL A 131 -7.39 -1.56 7.09
CA VAL A 131 -6.34 -2.57 7.21
C VAL A 131 -6.82 -3.83 6.51
N ASP A 132 -6.04 -4.33 5.57
CA ASP A 132 -6.29 -5.56 4.85
C ASP A 132 -5.16 -6.56 5.14
N ILE A 133 -5.50 -7.73 5.67
CA ILE A 133 -4.56 -8.81 5.96
C ILE A 133 -4.93 -10.00 5.09
N SER A 134 -4.06 -10.35 4.15
CA SER A 134 -4.23 -11.50 3.27
C SER A 134 -3.53 -12.72 3.85
N VAL A 135 -4.15 -13.88 3.73
CA VAL A 135 -3.53 -15.18 3.99
C VAL A 135 -3.25 -15.90 2.69
N ASN A 136 -2.38 -16.90 2.74
CA ASN A 136 -2.14 -17.82 1.62
C ASN A 136 -1.74 -17.09 0.32
N GLU A 137 -0.83 -16.13 0.44
CA GLU A 137 -0.22 -15.45 -0.70
C GLU A 137 1.11 -16.12 -1.09
N MET A 138 1.30 -16.32 -2.38
CA MET A 138 2.58 -16.82 -2.87
C MET A 138 3.63 -15.73 -2.80
N LEU A 139 4.72 -16.00 -2.07
CA LEU A 139 5.90 -15.14 -2.01
C LEU A 139 7.00 -15.76 -2.91
N CYS A 140 7.46 -14.98 -3.87
CA CYS A 140 8.59 -15.35 -4.74
C CYS A 140 9.92 -14.92 -4.14
N ASN A 141 9.90 -13.85 -3.36
CA ASN A 141 11.06 -13.30 -2.66
C ASN A 141 10.80 -13.31 -1.15
N ASN A 142 11.83 -13.63 -0.37
CA ASN A 142 11.71 -13.56 1.10
C ASN A 142 11.45 -12.13 1.53
N PRO A 143 10.56 -11.91 2.51
CA PRO A 143 10.39 -10.61 3.13
C PRO A 143 11.69 -10.11 3.75
N GLU A 144 11.87 -8.80 3.77
CA GLU A 144 13.04 -8.15 4.36
C GLU A 144 12.63 -7.20 5.47
N GLU A 145 13.48 -7.06 6.49
CA GLU A 145 13.31 -6.05 7.53
C GLU A 145 13.74 -4.70 6.99
N MET A 146 12.75 -3.84 6.68
CA MET A 146 12.94 -2.54 6.04
C MET A 146 12.81 -1.39 7.03
N GLU A 147 13.66 -0.37 6.87
CA GLU A 147 13.63 0.84 7.69
C GLU A 147 12.58 1.83 7.21
N ILE A 148 11.79 2.36 8.15
CA ILE A 148 10.86 3.46 7.90
C ILE A 148 11.36 4.69 8.66
N LYS A 149 11.42 5.82 7.95
CA LYS A 149 11.73 7.12 8.51
C LYS A 149 10.64 8.11 8.12
N GLU A 150 9.92 8.57 9.12
CA GLU A 150 8.88 9.57 8.94
C GLU A 150 9.44 11.00 9.04
N GLU A 151 8.74 11.95 8.45
CA GLU A 151 9.14 13.36 8.51
C GLU A 151 8.49 14.14 9.66
N TYR A 152 7.60 13.49 10.41
CA TYR A 152 6.87 14.10 11.52
C TYR A 152 7.74 14.23 12.75
N THR A 153 7.66 15.38 13.44
CA THR A 153 8.62 15.72 14.53
C THR A 153 8.56 14.76 15.71
N ASP A 154 7.41 14.17 16.00
CA ASP A 154 7.21 13.21 17.08
C ASP A 154 7.33 11.74 16.64
N LEU A 155 7.62 11.48 15.35
CA LEU A 155 7.78 10.14 14.77
C LEU A 155 9.07 10.07 13.92
N SER A 156 10.08 10.85 14.27
CA SER A 156 11.32 10.96 13.48
C SER A 156 12.34 9.85 13.73
N GLU A 157 12.17 9.03 14.76
CA GLU A 157 13.03 7.90 15.02
C GLU A 157 12.79 6.78 14.00
N LEU A 158 13.91 6.20 13.53
CA LEU A 158 13.87 5.04 12.64
C LEU A 158 13.25 3.83 13.33
N PHE A 159 12.41 3.12 12.64
CA PHE A 159 11.90 1.82 13.05
C PHE A 159 11.89 0.83 11.89
N LYS A 160 11.78 -0.44 12.20
CA LYS A 160 11.86 -1.51 11.21
C LYS A 160 10.61 -2.35 11.19
N ILE A 161 10.21 -2.78 9.99
CA ILE A 161 9.07 -3.64 9.78
C ILE A 161 9.41 -4.68 8.69
N GLN A 162 8.87 -5.89 8.83
CA GLN A 162 8.92 -6.88 7.75
C GLN A 162 8.10 -6.39 6.56
N SER A 163 8.70 -6.36 5.37
CA SER A 163 8.04 -5.87 4.16
C SER A 163 8.36 -6.73 2.95
N TYR A 164 7.50 -6.67 1.96
CA TYR A 164 7.80 -7.15 0.62
C TYR A 164 9.00 -6.39 0.06
N THR A 165 9.87 -7.12 -0.66
CA THR A 165 10.85 -6.48 -1.53
C THR A 165 10.17 -5.74 -2.67
N ILE A 166 10.88 -4.80 -3.31
CA ILE A 166 10.32 -4.09 -4.47
C ILE A 166 9.99 -5.07 -5.62
N ASN A 167 10.76 -6.14 -5.77
CA ASN A 167 10.52 -7.20 -6.75
C ASN A 167 9.19 -7.90 -6.50
N GLU A 168 8.91 -8.20 -5.25
CA GLU A 168 7.66 -8.81 -4.83
C GLU A 168 6.46 -7.88 -5.08
N ILE A 169 6.61 -6.58 -4.78
CA ILE A 169 5.57 -5.56 -5.01
C ILE A 169 5.29 -5.43 -6.51
N LEU A 170 6.32 -5.32 -7.36
CA LEU A 170 6.16 -5.17 -8.81
C LEU A 170 5.44 -6.37 -9.43
N SER A 171 5.88 -7.57 -9.09
CA SER A 171 5.27 -8.82 -9.59
C SER A 171 3.81 -8.95 -9.15
N GLU A 172 3.49 -8.57 -7.90
CA GLU A 172 2.12 -8.55 -7.39
C GLU A 172 1.25 -7.48 -8.07
N LYS A 173 1.79 -6.30 -8.34
CA LYS A 173 1.10 -5.23 -9.08
C LYS A 173 0.77 -5.64 -10.51
N MET A 174 1.70 -6.28 -11.22
CA MET A 174 1.46 -6.82 -12.55
C MET A 174 0.31 -7.84 -12.54
N ARG A 175 0.35 -8.80 -11.61
CA ARG A 175 -0.75 -9.78 -11.43
C ARG A 175 -2.09 -9.10 -11.08
N SER A 176 -2.07 -8.09 -10.22
CA SER A 176 -3.28 -7.38 -9.79
C SER A 176 -3.98 -6.68 -10.94
N LEU A 177 -3.26 -6.16 -11.94
CA LEU A 177 -3.86 -5.58 -13.15
C LEU A 177 -4.67 -6.61 -13.96
N MET A 178 -4.32 -7.89 -13.89
CA MET A 178 -5.12 -8.93 -14.54
C MET A 178 -6.47 -9.15 -13.85
N GLN A 179 -6.51 -9.03 -12.54
CA GLN A 179 -7.70 -9.35 -11.74
C GLN A 179 -8.66 -8.17 -11.54
N ARG A 180 -8.11 -6.98 -11.33
CA ARG A 180 -8.91 -5.78 -11.01
C ARG A 180 -8.61 -4.63 -11.96
N THR A 181 -9.48 -3.61 -11.93
CA THR A 181 -9.31 -2.37 -12.69
C THR A 181 -9.13 -1.24 -11.69
N ALA A 182 -7.93 -1.14 -11.14
CA ALA A 182 -7.55 -0.10 -10.17
C ALA A 182 -6.53 0.86 -10.81
N PRO A 183 -6.89 2.10 -11.16
CA PRO A 183 -5.97 3.11 -11.69
C PRO A 183 -4.70 3.27 -10.89
N ARG A 184 -4.77 3.13 -9.58
CA ARG A 184 -3.60 3.19 -8.68
C ARG A 184 -2.54 2.15 -9.03
N ASP A 185 -2.93 0.90 -9.35
CA ASP A 185 -1.97 -0.15 -9.73
C ASP A 185 -1.29 0.16 -11.06
N LEU A 186 -2.05 0.73 -12.01
CA LEU A 186 -1.51 1.16 -13.31
C LEU A 186 -0.50 2.31 -13.14
N TYR A 187 -0.85 3.30 -12.30
CA TYR A 187 0.03 4.42 -11.97
C TYR A 187 1.30 3.94 -11.26
N ASP A 188 1.17 3.01 -10.30
CA ASP A 188 2.30 2.48 -9.54
C ASP A 188 3.31 1.80 -10.47
N LEU A 189 2.85 0.96 -11.41
CA LEU A 189 3.73 0.32 -12.38
C LEU A 189 4.38 1.32 -13.33
N TRP A 190 3.62 2.30 -13.85
CA TRP A 190 4.19 3.35 -14.67
C TRP A 190 5.28 4.11 -13.93
N TYR A 191 5.02 4.53 -12.69
CA TYR A 191 5.98 5.30 -11.91
C TYR A 191 7.25 4.50 -11.65
N LEU A 192 7.11 3.25 -11.23
CA LEU A 192 8.25 2.40 -10.94
C LEU A 192 9.07 2.08 -12.21
N PHE A 193 8.44 1.88 -13.35
CA PHE A 193 9.15 1.61 -14.61
C PHE A 193 9.74 2.86 -15.26
N GLU A 194 9.02 3.96 -15.32
CA GLU A 194 9.44 5.18 -16.06
C GLU A 194 10.20 6.17 -15.19
N GLN A 195 9.89 6.31 -13.90
CA GLN A 195 10.52 7.29 -13.02
C GLN A 195 11.65 6.69 -12.20
N GLU A 196 11.46 5.48 -11.67
CA GLU A 196 12.46 4.77 -10.87
C GLU A 196 13.37 3.86 -11.73
N GLY A 197 13.02 3.60 -13.00
CA GLY A 197 13.86 2.92 -13.98
C GLY A 197 13.89 1.40 -13.86
N TYR A 198 12.94 0.78 -13.19
CA TYR A 198 12.82 -0.68 -13.14
C TYR A 198 12.46 -1.26 -14.51
N ASP A 199 13.06 -2.38 -14.92
CA ASP A 199 12.74 -3.04 -16.19
C ASP A 199 11.75 -4.18 -16.00
N ILE A 200 10.60 -4.11 -16.66
CA ILE A 200 9.52 -5.11 -16.56
C ILE A 200 10.00 -6.54 -16.82
N THR A 201 11.03 -6.71 -17.64
CA THR A 201 11.55 -8.05 -18.02
C THR A 201 12.21 -8.78 -16.87
N GLU A 202 12.71 -8.06 -15.86
CA GLU A 202 13.34 -8.65 -14.67
C GLU A 202 12.33 -9.35 -13.75
N TYR A 203 11.03 -9.01 -13.86
CA TYR A 203 9.98 -9.49 -12.99
C TYR A 203 9.09 -10.57 -13.61
N ILE A 204 9.33 -10.95 -14.86
CA ILE A 204 8.50 -11.93 -15.61
C ILE A 204 8.41 -13.26 -14.88
N PHE A 205 9.52 -13.76 -14.37
CA PHE A 205 9.56 -15.07 -13.70
C PHE A 205 8.68 -15.10 -12.45
N ASP A 206 8.81 -14.11 -11.59
CA ASP A 206 8.03 -14.00 -10.34
C ASP A 206 6.55 -13.68 -10.64
N PHE A 207 6.30 -12.81 -11.60
CA PHE A 207 4.95 -12.53 -12.09
C PHE A 207 4.26 -13.79 -12.61
N ASN A 208 4.92 -14.61 -13.43
CA ASN A 208 4.34 -15.83 -13.95
C ASN A 208 3.91 -16.77 -12.84
N LYS A 209 4.78 -17.01 -11.85
CA LYS A 209 4.45 -17.84 -10.69
C LYS A 209 3.23 -17.31 -9.93
N LYS A 210 3.18 -16.00 -9.67
CA LYS A 210 2.05 -15.36 -8.97
C LYS A 210 0.75 -15.43 -9.78
N ALA A 211 0.82 -15.27 -11.09
CA ALA A 211 -0.33 -15.38 -11.97
C ALA A 211 -0.87 -16.81 -11.98
N GLU A 212 -0.02 -17.80 -12.20
CA GLU A 212 -0.37 -19.23 -12.19
C GLU A 212 -0.96 -19.67 -10.84
N PHE A 213 -0.41 -19.19 -9.73
CA PHE A 213 -0.94 -19.46 -8.38
C PHE A 213 -2.39 -18.97 -8.19
N LYS A 214 -2.80 -17.96 -8.96
CA LYS A 214 -4.17 -17.43 -8.96
C LYS A 214 -4.98 -17.88 -10.18
N ASP A 215 -4.59 -18.99 -10.82
CA ASP A 215 -5.24 -19.57 -12.01
C ASP A 215 -5.36 -18.60 -13.19
N LEU A 216 -4.39 -17.70 -13.35
CA LEU A 216 -4.29 -16.76 -14.46
C LEU A 216 -3.24 -17.23 -15.47
N ASN A 217 -3.51 -17.08 -16.76
CA ASN A 217 -2.50 -17.30 -17.78
C ASN A 217 -1.58 -16.05 -17.91
N PRO A 218 -0.29 -16.12 -17.57
CA PRO A 218 0.61 -14.96 -17.60
C PRO A 218 0.69 -14.27 -18.96
N LEU A 219 0.57 -15.02 -20.05
CA LEU A 219 0.63 -14.49 -21.42
C LEU A 219 -0.53 -13.54 -21.74
N ASP A 220 -1.61 -13.58 -20.96
CA ASP A 220 -2.77 -12.71 -21.15
C ASP A 220 -2.65 -11.36 -20.44
N LEU A 221 -1.50 -11.05 -19.78
CA LEU A 221 -1.32 -9.78 -19.07
C LEU A 221 -1.68 -8.58 -19.95
N VAL A 222 -1.01 -8.46 -21.08
CA VAL A 222 -1.13 -7.26 -21.94
C VAL A 222 -2.52 -7.17 -22.56
N SER A 223 -3.05 -8.25 -23.11
CA SER A 223 -4.40 -8.29 -23.71
C SER A 223 -5.48 -7.99 -22.68
N THR A 224 -5.34 -8.51 -21.46
CA THR A 224 -6.27 -8.24 -20.34
C THR A 224 -6.26 -6.77 -19.93
N VAL A 225 -5.08 -6.17 -19.82
CA VAL A 225 -4.94 -4.75 -19.44
C VAL A 225 -5.45 -3.85 -20.56
N GLU A 226 -5.12 -4.13 -21.83
CA GLU A 226 -5.64 -3.41 -23.00
C GLU A 226 -7.17 -3.45 -23.06
N GLY A 227 -7.78 -4.60 -22.81
CA GLY A 227 -9.24 -4.77 -22.75
C GLY A 227 -9.93 -3.92 -21.67
N LYS A 228 -9.17 -3.44 -20.67
CA LYS A 228 -9.66 -2.59 -19.58
C LYS A 228 -9.36 -1.09 -19.77
N LYS A 229 -8.70 -0.68 -20.86
CA LYS A 229 -8.24 0.70 -21.08
C LYS A 229 -9.30 1.75 -20.77
N GLU A 230 -10.48 1.63 -21.37
CA GLU A 230 -11.55 2.61 -21.19
C GLU A 230 -12.08 2.67 -19.74
N LYS A 231 -12.03 1.57 -19.02
CA LYS A 231 -12.42 1.53 -17.60
C LYS A 231 -11.39 2.26 -16.73
N PHE A 232 -10.10 2.02 -16.97
CA PHE A 232 -9.02 2.76 -16.30
C PHE A 232 -9.12 4.25 -16.56
N LYS A 233 -9.29 4.65 -17.82
CA LYS A 233 -9.40 6.06 -18.21
C LYS A 233 -10.57 6.76 -17.51
N ARG A 234 -11.72 6.11 -17.42
CA ARG A 234 -12.92 6.68 -16.80
C ARG A 234 -12.75 6.98 -15.31
N SER A 235 -12.06 6.12 -14.58
CA SER A 235 -11.86 6.28 -13.13
C SER A 235 -10.52 6.93 -12.76
N TRP A 236 -9.64 7.18 -13.75
CA TRP A 236 -8.27 7.65 -13.56
C TRP A 236 -8.15 8.87 -12.63
N LYS A 237 -8.81 9.96 -13.00
CA LYS A 237 -8.73 11.20 -12.24
C LYS A 237 -9.34 11.04 -10.84
N ASN A 238 -10.53 10.48 -10.76
CA ASN A 238 -11.27 10.38 -9.49
C ASN A 238 -10.54 9.56 -8.43
N GLU A 239 -9.82 8.50 -8.83
CA GLU A 239 -9.09 7.66 -7.89
C GLU A 239 -7.72 8.25 -7.49
N LEU A 240 -7.11 9.07 -8.35
CA LEU A 240 -5.77 9.61 -8.10
C LEU A 240 -5.75 11.04 -7.56
N GLU A 241 -6.78 11.87 -7.79
CA GLU A 241 -6.79 13.28 -7.39
C GLU A 241 -6.72 13.51 -5.86
N ASN A 242 -7.06 12.49 -5.08
CA ASN A 242 -6.92 12.51 -3.62
C ASN A 242 -5.53 12.08 -3.14
N GLN A 243 -4.65 11.61 -4.03
CA GLN A 243 -3.36 11.02 -3.69
C GLN A 243 -2.19 11.76 -4.35
N ILE A 244 -2.45 12.51 -5.41
CA ILE A 244 -1.47 13.22 -6.21
C ILE A 244 -1.99 14.64 -6.47
N ASN A 245 -1.14 15.64 -6.32
CA ASN A 245 -1.52 17.02 -6.60
C ASN A 245 -1.82 17.25 -8.10
N ASP A 246 -0.89 16.85 -8.95
CA ASP A 246 -0.98 17.00 -10.40
C ASP A 246 -1.11 15.61 -11.03
N VAL A 247 -2.37 15.15 -11.21
CA VAL A 247 -2.63 13.85 -11.83
C VAL A 247 -2.19 13.89 -13.29
N PRO A 248 -1.24 13.05 -13.72
CA PRO A 248 -0.77 13.04 -15.08
C PRO A 248 -1.87 12.62 -16.06
N ASP A 249 -1.74 13.03 -17.32
CA ASP A 249 -2.68 12.65 -18.38
C ASP A 249 -2.67 11.14 -18.60
N PHE A 250 -3.84 10.54 -18.67
CA PHE A 250 -3.97 9.09 -18.84
C PHE A 250 -3.34 8.57 -20.12
N GLU A 251 -3.48 9.29 -21.24
CA GLU A 251 -2.95 8.80 -22.52
C GLU A 251 -1.43 8.86 -22.58
N ASP A 252 -0.80 9.79 -21.85
CA ASP A 252 0.65 9.82 -21.72
C ASP A 252 1.16 8.63 -20.93
N ILE A 253 0.54 8.36 -19.75
CA ILE A 253 0.83 7.19 -18.93
C ILE A 253 0.61 5.88 -19.70
N TRP A 254 -0.49 5.80 -20.42
CA TRP A 254 -0.83 4.63 -21.22
C TRP A 254 0.18 4.38 -22.34
N ARG A 255 0.59 5.45 -23.03
CA ARG A 255 1.60 5.38 -24.09
C ARG A 255 2.94 4.86 -23.56
N ASP A 256 3.35 5.34 -22.38
CA ASP A 256 4.62 4.95 -21.78
C ASP A 256 4.57 3.48 -21.29
N LEU A 257 3.53 3.09 -20.58
CA LEU A 257 3.33 1.69 -20.17
C LEU A 257 3.31 0.72 -21.35
N ASN A 258 2.72 1.10 -22.48
CA ASN A 258 2.74 0.28 -23.68
C ASN A 258 4.15 0.00 -24.23
N LYS A 259 5.14 0.83 -23.95
CA LYS A 259 6.54 0.53 -24.29
C LYS A 259 7.05 -0.65 -23.47
N HIS A 260 6.75 -0.67 -22.16
CA HIS A 260 7.09 -1.76 -21.26
C HIS A 260 6.32 -3.05 -21.60
N PHE A 261 5.04 -2.96 -21.90
CA PHE A 261 4.23 -4.12 -22.32
C PHE A 261 4.74 -4.75 -23.62
N ARG A 262 5.27 -3.95 -24.57
CA ARG A 262 5.94 -4.48 -25.76
C ARG A 262 7.24 -5.19 -25.43
N LYS A 263 8.00 -4.73 -24.42
CA LYS A 263 9.20 -5.46 -23.95
C LYS A 263 8.77 -6.79 -23.32
N PHE A 264 7.74 -6.77 -22.47
CA PHE A 264 7.17 -7.96 -21.86
C PHE A 264 6.81 -9.01 -22.93
N ASN A 265 5.98 -8.65 -23.94
CA ASN A 265 5.57 -9.56 -25.01
C ASN A 265 6.72 -10.09 -25.89
N LYS A 266 7.88 -9.43 -25.90
CA LYS A 266 9.05 -9.91 -26.64
C LYS A 266 9.90 -10.87 -25.82
N ALA A 267 9.79 -10.81 -24.51
CA ALA A 267 10.57 -11.60 -23.57
C ALA A 267 9.84 -12.86 -23.10
N THR A 268 8.52 -12.92 -23.30
CA THR A 268 7.64 -14.08 -23.05
C THR A 268 7.33 -14.83 -24.34
#